data_d54c34c7896b237e9b738dfefc5c61a6
#
_entry.id   d54c34c7896b237e9b738dfefc5c61a6
#
_cell.length_a   1.000
_cell.length_b   1.000
_cell.length_c   1.000
_cell.angle_alpha   90.00
_cell.angle_beta   90.00
_cell.angle_gamma   90.00
#
_symmetry.space_group_name_H-M   'P 1'
#
loop_
_entity.id
_entity.type
_entity.pdbx_description
1 polymer ?
#
loop_
_entity_poly.entity_id
_entity_poly.type
_entity_poly.pdbx_seq_one_letter_code
_entity_poly.pdbx_strand_id
1 'polypeptide(L)'
;FAGMFDSYLNVEKKNIIDRVRDVKQSVKNDRVKKYIEINNLQQPNMNVIIQEFIEPEISGVWIGQSEDNGILEWIEGNGEKLVSGKETPIREEWNRTNGTQEGIKTNDYIGKQLLDIQNTLAKFKGDTADMEWCVIDGELILLQYRPVTREISMKKNKTLTNSDEEIFVGSPASTGEVIGRSAYYRNLKDIEKWNDGDILISMFTDPDWLDIMSRSSGLVTAVGGMLCHSAIIARELGIPCVTGVGRKALKALRDENEIYVNGTTGEVCSSRTYEKTKKKEKEVIKDDKSYKEDFEK
;
A
#
# COMPACT_ATOMS: atom_id res chain seq x y z
N PHE A 1 7.77 -8.01 11.67
CA PHE A 1 6.82 -7.50 12.68
C PHE A 1 6.41 -6.04 12.38
N ALA A 2 6.33 -5.64 11.10
CA ALA A 2 5.97 -4.27 10.73
C ALA A 2 4.57 -3.91 11.26
N GLY A 3 4.47 -2.79 12.01
CA GLY A 3 3.22 -2.32 12.59
C GLY A 3 2.63 -3.16 13.73
N MET A 4 3.29 -4.25 14.17
CA MET A 4 2.75 -5.15 15.17
C MET A 4 2.89 -4.64 16.61
N PHE A 5 3.85 -3.78 16.88
CA PHE A 5 4.12 -3.25 18.22
C PHE A 5 3.49 -1.88 18.42
N ASP A 6 3.26 -1.52 19.68
CA ASP A 6 2.72 -0.21 20.03
C ASP A 6 3.79 0.88 19.84
N SER A 7 3.34 2.06 19.40
CA SER A 7 4.13 3.29 19.30
C SER A 7 3.35 4.43 19.93
N TYR A 8 4.05 5.33 20.59
CA TYR A 8 3.47 6.50 21.21
C TYR A 8 4.17 7.75 20.71
N LEU A 9 3.44 8.67 20.15
CA LEU A 9 3.94 9.95 19.65
C LEU A 9 3.66 11.06 20.66
N ASN A 10 4.43 12.14 20.59
CA ASN A 10 4.29 13.33 21.43
C ASN A 10 4.17 13.02 22.93
N VAL A 11 5.06 12.14 23.42
CA VAL A 11 5.04 11.67 24.81
C VAL A 11 5.66 12.73 25.73
N GLU A 12 4.89 13.21 26.70
CA GLU A 12 5.40 14.11 27.73
C GLU A 12 6.52 13.44 28.56
N LYS A 13 7.55 14.20 28.87
CA LYS A 13 8.76 13.71 29.56
C LYS A 13 8.44 12.89 30.84
N LYS A 14 7.44 13.29 31.60
CA LYS A 14 6.99 12.58 32.82
C LYS A 14 6.45 11.18 32.58
N ASN A 15 5.94 10.90 31.35
CA ASN A 15 5.26 9.66 30.96
C ASN A 15 6.18 8.68 30.20
N ILE A 16 7.43 9.06 29.89
CA ILE A 16 8.32 8.26 29.03
C ILE A 16 8.51 6.84 29.60
N ILE A 17 8.77 6.71 30.90
CA ILE A 17 9.04 5.40 31.53
C ILE A 17 7.82 4.47 31.40
N ASP A 18 6.61 4.99 31.59
CA ASP A 18 5.39 4.20 31.49
C ASP A 18 5.15 3.78 30.03
N ARG A 19 5.36 4.69 29.06
CA ARG A 19 5.27 4.36 27.63
C ARG A 19 6.30 3.32 27.19
N VAL A 20 7.51 3.36 27.72
CA VAL A 20 8.52 2.33 27.49
C VAL A 20 8.06 0.96 28.00
N ARG A 21 7.37 0.91 29.15
CA ARG A 21 6.81 -0.33 29.67
C ARG A 21 5.67 -0.83 28.80
N ASP A 22 4.75 0.06 28.37
CA ASP A 22 3.64 -0.26 27.50
C ASP A 22 4.16 -0.84 26.16
N VAL A 23 5.13 -0.18 25.51
CA VAL A 23 5.75 -0.68 24.27
C VAL A 23 6.36 -2.06 24.50
N LYS A 24 7.10 -2.28 25.60
CA LYS A 24 7.65 -3.61 25.90
C LYS A 24 6.57 -4.68 26.11
N GLN A 25 5.43 -4.30 26.68
CA GLN A 25 4.33 -5.22 26.90
C GLN A 25 3.60 -5.57 25.60
N SER A 26 3.64 -4.71 24.59
CA SER A 26 2.96 -4.92 23.32
C SER A 26 3.42 -6.20 22.58
N VAL A 27 4.58 -6.74 22.91
CA VAL A 27 5.04 -8.04 22.43
C VAL A 27 4.10 -9.19 22.81
N LYS A 28 3.26 -8.99 23.82
CA LYS A 28 2.26 -9.97 24.32
C LYS A 28 0.87 -9.76 23.74
N ASN A 29 0.66 -8.74 22.92
CA ASN A 29 -0.62 -8.46 22.29
C ASN A 29 -1.04 -9.63 21.39
N ASP A 30 -2.34 -9.86 21.27
CA ASP A 30 -2.86 -10.99 20.51
C ASP A 30 -2.53 -10.92 19.04
N ARG A 31 -2.46 -9.71 18.44
CA ARG A 31 -1.98 -9.51 17.08
C ARG A 31 -0.53 -9.98 16.86
N VAL A 32 0.36 -9.77 17.84
CA VAL A 32 1.76 -10.24 17.78
C VAL A 32 1.81 -11.76 17.87
N LYS A 33 1.03 -12.37 18.78
CA LYS A 33 0.94 -13.83 18.89
C LYS A 33 0.45 -14.44 17.57
N LYS A 34 -0.60 -13.85 16.98
CA LYS A 34 -1.16 -14.31 15.70
C LYS A 34 -0.16 -14.18 14.57
N TYR A 35 0.58 -13.06 14.51
CA TYR A 35 1.64 -12.86 13.52
C TYR A 35 2.76 -13.91 13.64
N ILE A 36 3.17 -14.23 14.86
CA ILE A 36 4.15 -15.29 15.16
C ILE A 36 3.64 -16.65 14.67
N GLU A 37 2.37 -16.98 14.96
CA GLU A 37 1.74 -18.23 14.54
C GLU A 37 1.68 -18.36 13.01
N ILE A 38 1.16 -17.33 12.31
CA ILE A 38 1.01 -17.34 10.84
C ILE A 38 2.36 -17.49 10.14
N ASN A 39 3.39 -16.83 10.65
CA ASN A 39 4.72 -16.81 10.02
C ASN A 39 5.69 -17.84 10.62
N ASN A 40 5.24 -18.69 11.55
CA ASN A 40 6.06 -19.69 12.26
C ASN A 40 7.36 -19.10 12.84
N LEU A 41 7.24 -17.96 13.53
CA LEU A 41 8.38 -17.22 14.08
C LEU A 41 8.55 -17.51 15.58
N GLN A 42 9.73 -17.17 16.10
CA GLN A 42 9.97 -17.14 17.54
C GLN A 42 9.54 -15.79 18.13
N GLN A 43 9.18 -15.80 19.42
CA GLN A 43 8.87 -14.55 20.12
C GLN A 43 10.07 -13.61 20.10
N PRO A 44 9.89 -12.36 19.62
CA PRO A 44 10.99 -11.42 19.49
C PRO A 44 11.45 -10.85 20.84
N ASN A 45 12.73 -10.59 20.95
CA ASN A 45 13.25 -9.70 22.00
C ASN A 45 12.93 -8.26 21.64
N MET A 46 12.29 -7.53 22.58
CA MET A 46 11.87 -6.16 22.37
C MET A 46 12.88 -5.15 22.90
N ASN A 47 13.51 -4.42 22.01
CA ASN A 47 14.20 -3.17 22.32
C ASN A 47 13.27 -1.99 22.02
N VAL A 48 13.34 -0.94 22.83
CA VAL A 48 12.52 0.26 22.66
C VAL A 48 13.40 1.41 22.18
N ILE A 49 12.97 2.05 21.10
CA ILE A 49 13.60 3.28 20.60
C ILE A 49 12.87 4.46 21.23
N ILE A 50 13.63 5.38 21.81
CA ILE A 50 13.14 6.68 22.27
C ILE A 50 13.78 7.72 21.36
N GLN A 51 12.94 8.47 20.66
CA GLN A 51 13.37 9.45 19.67
C GLN A 51 12.72 10.79 19.98
N GLU A 52 13.40 11.88 19.67
CA GLU A 52 12.82 13.22 19.74
C GLU A 52 11.59 13.30 18.82
N PHE A 53 10.50 13.85 19.35
CA PHE A 53 9.31 14.10 18.57
C PHE A 53 9.45 15.44 17.85
N ILE A 54 9.22 15.42 16.55
CA ILE A 54 9.33 16.57 15.67
C ILE A 54 7.99 16.77 14.99
N GLU A 55 7.52 18.02 14.90
CA GLU A 55 6.32 18.41 14.15
C GLU A 55 6.72 18.86 12.73
N PRO A 56 6.56 18.04 11.72
CA PRO A 56 7.01 18.34 10.36
C PRO A 56 5.98 19.16 9.57
N GLU A 57 6.46 19.88 8.55
CA GLU A 57 5.64 20.56 7.55
C GLU A 57 4.97 19.56 6.61
N ILE A 58 5.77 18.59 6.15
CA ILE A 58 5.33 17.46 5.32
C ILE A 58 6.04 16.20 5.77
N SER A 59 5.38 15.08 5.57
CA SER A 59 5.94 13.75 5.83
C SER A 59 5.59 12.82 4.70
N GLY A 60 6.45 11.84 4.45
CA GLY A 60 6.21 10.92 3.37
C GLY A 60 7.03 9.66 3.46
N VAL A 61 6.85 8.87 2.42
CA VAL A 61 7.57 7.64 2.19
C VAL A 61 8.17 7.67 0.80
N TRP A 62 9.34 7.06 0.64
CA TRP A 62 9.99 6.83 -0.63
C TRP A 62 10.12 5.34 -0.86
N ILE A 63 9.70 4.88 -2.04
CA ILE A 63 9.81 3.49 -2.46
C ILE A 63 10.75 3.45 -3.66
N GLY A 64 11.97 3.03 -3.45
CA GLY A 64 12.96 2.88 -4.50
C GLY A 64 12.59 1.73 -5.43
N GLN A 65 12.58 1.99 -6.73
CA GLN A 65 12.32 0.99 -7.77
C GLN A 65 13.57 0.57 -8.50
N SER A 66 14.52 1.49 -8.66
CA SER A 66 15.83 1.27 -9.27
C SER A 66 16.79 2.38 -8.84
N GLU A 67 18.03 2.34 -9.32
CA GLU A 67 19.03 3.41 -9.09
C GLU A 67 18.56 4.79 -9.56
N ASP A 68 17.66 4.84 -10.56
CA ASP A 68 17.19 6.07 -11.19
C ASP A 68 15.73 6.42 -10.94
N ASN A 69 14.96 5.49 -10.34
CA ASN A 69 13.52 5.67 -10.19
C ASN A 69 13.04 5.37 -8.77
N GLY A 70 12.00 6.09 -8.36
CA GLY A 70 11.28 5.84 -7.13
C GLY A 70 9.89 6.46 -7.13
N ILE A 71 9.12 6.06 -6.14
CA ILE A 71 7.79 6.57 -5.86
C ILE A 71 7.85 7.36 -4.58
N LEU A 72 7.32 8.56 -4.63
CA LEU A 72 7.15 9.45 -3.51
C LEU A 72 5.67 9.48 -3.14
N GLU A 73 5.35 9.13 -1.91
CA GLU A 73 4.03 9.33 -1.31
C GLU A 73 4.18 10.26 -0.11
N TRP A 74 3.36 11.31 -0.03
CA TRP A 74 3.47 12.30 1.03
C TRP A 74 2.14 12.94 1.41
N ILE A 75 2.10 13.50 2.61
CA ILE A 75 0.98 14.28 3.16
C ILE A 75 1.53 15.52 3.87
N GLU A 76 0.66 16.52 4.08
CA GLU A 76 0.98 17.65 4.95
C GLU A 76 1.02 17.21 6.42
N GLY A 77 1.96 17.76 7.18
CA GLY A 77 2.14 17.50 8.60
C GLY A 77 2.70 16.10 8.92
N ASN A 78 2.22 15.53 10.01
CA ASN A 78 2.75 14.28 10.57
C ASN A 78 2.33 13.04 9.76
N GLY A 79 3.29 12.18 9.46
CA GLY A 79 3.14 10.94 8.67
C GLY A 79 2.34 9.82 9.34
N GLU A 80 1.87 9.96 10.58
CA GLU A 80 1.11 8.90 11.26
C GLU A 80 -0.11 8.43 10.47
N LYS A 81 -0.87 9.37 9.90
CA LYS A 81 -2.06 9.04 9.10
C LYS A 81 -1.72 8.33 7.80
N LEU A 82 -0.57 8.65 7.20
CA LEU A 82 -0.05 7.99 6.01
C LEU A 82 0.29 6.53 6.31
N VAL A 83 1.13 6.30 7.31
CA VAL A 83 1.61 4.95 7.67
C VAL A 83 0.47 4.08 8.23
N SER A 84 -0.45 4.66 9.00
CA SER A 84 -1.65 3.95 9.48
C SER A 84 -2.71 3.70 8.39
N GLY A 85 -2.53 4.26 7.18
CA GLY A 85 -3.47 4.11 6.08
C GLY A 85 -4.79 4.85 6.25
N LYS A 86 -4.86 5.82 7.16
CA LYS A 86 -6.07 6.61 7.42
C LYS A 86 -6.27 7.77 6.45
N GLU A 87 -5.24 8.10 5.67
CA GLU A 87 -5.24 9.15 4.66
C GLU A 87 -4.63 8.64 3.36
N THR A 88 -5.17 9.07 2.23
CA THR A 88 -4.60 8.76 0.92
C THR A 88 -3.54 9.82 0.60
N PRO A 89 -2.29 9.43 0.36
CA PRO A 89 -1.22 10.36 0.07
C PRO A 89 -1.35 10.99 -1.32
N ILE A 90 -0.66 12.12 -1.48
CA ILE A 90 -0.28 12.60 -2.80
C ILE A 90 0.87 11.71 -3.27
N ARG A 91 0.77 11.23 -4.51
CA ARG A 91 1.74 10.31 -5.10
C ARG A 91 2.41 10.94 -6.29
N GLU A 92 3.72 10.77 -6.37
CA GLU A 92 4.57 11.19 -7.46
C GLU A 92 5.47 10.04 -7.91
N GLU A 93 5.57 9.81 -9.22
CA GLU A 93 6.59 8.95 -9.80
C GLU A 93 7.80 9.81 -10.16
N TRP A 94 8.95 9.46 -9.66
CA TRP A 94 10.16 10.24 -9.80
C TRP A 94 11.25 9.49 -10.59
N ASN A 95 11.89 10.21 -11.50
CA ASN A 95 13.00 9.70 -12.30
C ASN A 95 14.15 10.70 -12.28
N ARG A 96 15.39 10.22 -12.18
CA ARG A 96 16.62 11.05 -12.12
C ARG A 96 16.76 11.99 -13.30
N THR A 97 16.41 11.54 -14.51
CA THR A 97 16.61 12.30 -15.74
C THR A 97 15.55 13.36 -15.95
N ASN A 98 14.30 13.04 -15.64
CA ASN A 98 13.14 13.86 -16.02
C ASN A 98 12.45 14.53 -14.82
N GLY A 99 12.92 14.26 -13.59
CA GLY A 99 12.25 14.69 -12.37
C GLY A 99 10.91 13.97 -12.17
N THR A 100 9.94 14.65 -11.57
CA THR A 100 8.59 14.09 -11.38
C THR A 100 7.90 13.88 -12.72
N GLN A 101 7.44 12.65 -12.99
CA GLN A 101 6.80 12.27 -14.25
C GLN A 101 5.27 12.35 -14.18
N GLU A 102 4.70 11.96 -13.06
CA GLU A 102 3.25 12.00 -12.82
C GLU A 102 2.98 12.49 -11.40
N GLY A 103 1.89 13.23 -11.22
CA GLY A 103 1.46 13.74 -9.94
C GLY A 103 1.67 15.24 -9.74
N ILE A 104 1.40 15.70 -8.54
CA ILE A 104 1.62 17.08 -8.13
C ILE A 104 3.07 17.18 -7.64
N LYS A 105 3.84 18.06 -8.25
CA LYS A 105 5.23 18.29 -7.82
C LYS A 105 5.26 18.89 -6.42
N THR A 106 5.88 18.17 -5.51
CA THR A 106 6.15 18.69 -4.17
C THR A 106 7.37 19.60 -4.24
N ASN A 107 8.48 19.03 -4.68
CA ASN A 107 9.76 19.70 -4.78
C ASN A 107 10.77 18.77 -5.45
N ASP A 108 11.30 19.15 -6.61
CA ASP A 108 12.34 18.37 -7.31
C ASP A 108 13.57 18.10 -6.41
N TYR A 109 13.81 18.96 -5.41
CA TYR A 109 14.91 18.82 -4.46
C TYR A 109 14.71 17.61 -3.52
N ILE A 110 13.49 17.37 -3.01
CA ILE A 110 13.20 16.24 -2.10
C ILE A 110 13.41 14.91 -2.82
N GLY A 111 12.81 14.75 -4.01
CA GLY A 111 12.97 13.52 -4.79
C GLY A 111 14.42 13.22 -5.14
N LYS A 112 15.19 14.25 -5.50
CA LYS A 112 16.63 14.11 -5.78
C LYS A 112 17.42 13.68 -4.53
N GLN A 113 17.18 14.31 -3.39
CA GLN A 113 17.86 13.94 -2.14
C GLN A 113 17.54 12.50 -1.74
N LEU A 114 16.26 12.08 -1.82
CA LEU A 114 15.85 10.72 -1.47
C LEU A 114 16.52 9.68 -2.38
N LEU A 115 16.62 9.97 -3.67
CA LEU A 115 17.32 9.10 -4.61
C LEU A 115 18.83 9.03 -4.34
N ASP A 116 19.45 10.14 -3.98
CA ASP A 116 20.88 10.16 -3.63
C ASP A 116 21.15 9.44 -2.30
N ILE A 117 20.25 9.53 -1.32
CA ILE A 117 20.30 8.76 -0.06
C ILE A 117 20.14 7.28 -0.38
N GLN A 118 19.15 6.89 -1.16
CA GLN A 118 18.94 5.50 -1.59
C GLN A 118 20.23 4.92 -2.20
N ASN A 119 20.80 5.59 -3.20
CA ASN A 119 22.00 5.11 -3.90
C ASN A 119 23.24 5.06 -3.00
N THR A 120 23.30 5.91 -2.00
CA THR A 120 24.36 5.87 -0.98
C THR A 120 24.19 4.66 -0.08
N LEU A 121 22.97 4.38 0.37
CA LEU A 121 22.65 3.25 1.26
C LEU A 121 22.69 1.91 0.53
N ALA A 122 22.34 1.87 -0.75
CA ALA A 122 22.39 0.67 -1.61
C ALA A 122 23.81 0.06 -1.64
N LYS A 123 24.85 0.88 -1.60
CA LYS A 123 26.25 0.42 -1.53
C LYS A 123 26.54 -0.44 -0.29
N PHE A 124 25.74 -0.33 0.76
CA PHE A 124 25.94 -1.02 2.03
C PHE A 124 24.88 -2.09 2.32
N LYS A 125 23.68 -1.99 1.74
CA LYS A 125 22.50 -2.74 2.18
C LYS A 125 21.69 -3.43 1.09
N GLY A 126 22.03 -3.25 -0.20
CA GLY A 126 21.25 -3.79 -1.34
C GLY A 126 20.48 -2.74 -2.12
N ASP A 127 19.88 -3.16 -3.25
CA ASP A 127 19.63 -2.30 -4.41
C ASP A 127 18.49 -1.28 -4.31
N THR A 128 17.50 -1.46 -3.43
CA THR A 128 16.36 -0.56 -3.33
C THR A 128 15.95 -0.31 -1.88
N ALA A 129 15.46 0.89 -1.63
CA ALA A 129 15.14 1.38 -0.29
C ALA A 129 13.68 1.78 -0.15
N ASP A 130 13.12 1.43 0.99
CA ASP A 130 11.87 1.91 1.53
C ASP A 130 12.23 2.88 2.67
N MET A 131 11.93 4.16 2.52
CA MET A 131 12.34 5.21 3.44
C MET A 131 11.14 6.02 3.94
N GLU A 132 11.07 6.19 5.25
CA GLU A 132 10.17 7.18 5.87
C GLU A 132 10.97 8.46 6.14
N TRP A 133 10.40 9.59 5.76
CA TRP A 133 11.06 10.90 5.82
C TRP A 133 10.08 12.01 6.22
N CYS A 134 10.62 13.12 6.65
CA CYS A 134 9.87 14.35 6.85
C CYS A 134 10.71 15.59 6.50
N VAL A 135 10.04 16.74 6.39
CA VAL A 135 10.70 18.03 6.19
C VAL A 135 10.34 18.97 7.34
N ILE A 136 11.36 19.65 7.85
CA ILE A 136 11.27 20.66 8.90
C ILE A 136 12.21 21.80 8.55
N ASP A 137 11.69 23.03 8.59
CA ASP A 137 12.44 24.24 8.24
C ASP A 137 13.15 24.14 6.87
N GLY A 138 12.51 23.41 5.92
CA GLY A 138 13.03 23.15 4.60
C GLY A 138 14.12 22.06 4.53
N GLU A 139 14.49 21.41 5.64
CA GLU A 139 15.47 20.33 5.69
C GLU A 139 14.81 18.97 5.68
N LEU A 140 15.33 18.05 4.83
CA LEU A 140 14.90 16.66 4.76
C LEU A 140 15.52 15.84 5.89
N ILE A 141 14.68 15.17 6.68
CA ILE A 141 15.08 14.29 7.76
C ILE A 141 14.64 12.86 7.44
N LEU A 142 15.59 11.93 7.44
CA LEU A 142 15.31 10.50 7.29
C LEU A 142 14.89 9.93 8.65
N LEU A 143 13.68 9.36 8.73
CA LEU A 143 13.14 8.78 9.95
C LEU A 143 13.40 7.29 10.04
N GLN A 144 13.25 6.56 8.93
CA GLN A 144 13.44 5.11 8.87
C GLN A 144 13.91 4.68 7.49
N TYR A 145 14.73 3.63 7.45
CA TYR A 145 15.17 2.95 6.25
C TYR A 145 14.92 1.44 6.37
N ARG A 146 14.40 0.85 5.29
CA ARG A 146 14.28 -0.60 5.14
C ARG A 146 14.75 -1.02 3.74
N PRO A 147 15.48 -2.14 3.58
CA PRO A 147 15.67 -2.72 2.26
C PRO A 147 14.34 -3.25 1.73
N VAL A 148 14.05 -3.04 0.45
CA VAL A 148 12.87 -3.60 -0.20
C VAL A 148 13.09 -5.09 -0.40
N THR A 149 12.23 -5.91 0.17
CA THR A 149 12.35 -7.38 0.14
C THR A 149 11.60 -8.02 -1.03
N ARG A 150 10.71 -7.29 -1.70
CA ARG A 150 9.98 -7.74 -2.89
C ARG A 150 9.82 -6.60 -3.88
N GLU A 151 10.08 -6.88 -5.16
CA GLU A 151 9.89 -5.91 -6.24
C GLU A 151 8.42 -5.49 -6.34
N ILE A 152 8.19 -4.18 -6.38
CA ILE A 152 6.88 -3.60 -6.67
C ILE A 152 6.84 -3.36 -8.17
N SER A 153 6.33 -4.35 -8.92
CA SER A 153 6.16 -4.23 -10.36
C SER A 153 4.91 -3.42 -10.66
N MET A 154 5.08 -2.27 -11.29
CA MET A 154 3.97 -1.45 -11.78
C MET A 154 3.90 -1.53 -13.29
N LYS A 155 2.79 -2.04 -13.80
CA LYS A 155 2.43 -1.88 -15.21
C LYS A 155 1.46 -0.71 -15.32
N LYS A 156 1.84 0.32 -16.10
CA LYS A 156 0.90 1.37 -16.50
C LYS A 156 -0.16 0.76 -17.42
N ASN A 157 -1.40 0.70 -16.97
CA ASN A 157 -2.52 0.45 -17.86
C ASN A 157 -3.23 1.76 -18.18
N LYS A 158 -3.47 2.00 -19.45
CA LYS A 158 -4.35 3.09 -19.90
C LYS A 158 -5.74 2.84 -19.37
N THR A 159 -6.26 3.76 -18.60
CA THR A 159 -7.64 3.78 -18.11
C THR A 159 -8.59 3.77 -19.32
N LEU A 160 -9.30 2.66 -19.54
CA LEU A 160 -10.40 2.59 -20.49
C LEU A 160 -11.66 3.13 -19.79
N THR A 161 -11.89 4.41 -19.90
CA THR A 161 -13.16 5.04 -19.48
C THR A 161 -14.20 4.88 -20.58
N ASN A 162 -14.99 3.83 -20.52
CA ASN A 162 -16.27 3.77 -21.23
C ASN A 162 -17.41 3.89 -20.21
N SER A 163 -18.39 4.71 -20.53
CA SER A 163 -19.40 5.33 -19.67
C SER A 163 -20.38 4.43 -18.93
N ASP A 164 -20.33 3.11 -19.09
CA ASP A 164 -21.28 2.16 -18.47
C ASP A 164 -20.60 1.06 -17.61
N GLU A 165 -19.28 1.06 -17.49
CA GLU A 165 -18.52 0.04 -16.76
C GLU A 165 -17.57 0.72 -15.79
N GLU A 166 -17.93 0.79 -14.50
CA GLU A 166 -17.08 1.43 -13.50
C GLU A 166 -15.89 0.54 -13.15
N ILE A 167 -14.70 0.91 -13.65
CA ILE A 167 -13.42 0.41 -13.17
C ILE A 167 -12.84 1.48 -12.25
N PHE A 168 -12.57 1.11 -11.01
CA PHE A 168 -11.92 1.97 -10.04
C PHE A 168 -10.43 1.71 -10.03
N VAL A 169 -9.64 2.77 -9.83
CA VAL A 169 -8.18 2.67 -9.79
C VAL A 169 -7.69 3.21 -8.45
N GLY A 170 -6.86 2.43 -7.80
CA GLY A 170 -6.15 2.79 -6.57
C GLY A 170 -4.64 2.55 -6.69
N SER A 171 -3.93 2.67 -5.59
CA SER A 171 -2.51 2.34 -5.52
C SER A 171 -2.33 0.81 -5.58
N PRO A 172 -1.52 0.28 -6.53
CA PRO A 172 -1.20 -1.14 -6.64
C PRO A 172 -0.26 -1.53 -5.49
N ALA A 173 -0.83 -2.09 -4.43
CA ALA A 173 -0.14 -2.26 -3.16
C ALA A 173 0.53 -3.63 -2.97
N SER A 174 -0.03 -4.69 -3.55
CA SER A 174 0.55 -6.04 -3.58
C SER A 174 0.13 -6.75 -4.86
N THR A 175 1.09 -7.30 -5.58
CA THR A 175 0.90 -7.88 -6.91
C THR A 175 0.00 -9.11 -6.93
N GLY A 176 -0.59 -9.37 -8.10
CA GLY A 176 -1.48 -10.51 -8.35
C GLY A 176 -2.88 -10.09 -8.76
N GLU A 177 -3.67 -11.08 -9.15
CA GLU A 177 -5.06 -10.90 -9.59
C GLU A 177 -5.96 -11.90 -8.90
N VAL A 178 -7.17 -11.49 -8.55
CA VAL A 178 -8.16 -12.38 -7.94
C VAL A 178 -9.58 -11.95 -8.31
N ILE A 179 -10.46 -12.94 -8.46
CA ILE A 179 -11.92 -12.77 -8.47
C ILE A 179 -12.46 -13.52 -7.26
N GLY A 180 -13.32 -12.87 -6.49
CA GLY A 180 -13.88 -13.50 -5.30
C GLY A 180 -15.07 -12.71 -4.74
N ARG A 181 -15.69 -13.29 -3.72
CA ARG A 181 -16.82 -12.67 -3.04
C ARG A 181 -16.41 -11.37 -2.36
N SER A 182 -17.17 -10.32 -2.59
CA SER A 182 -17.01 -9.03 -1.94
C SER A 182 -17.46 -9.12 -0.49
N ALA A 183 -16.58 -8.81 0.46
CA ALA A 183 -16.85 -8.84 1.88
C ALA A 183 -16.48 -7.51 2.54
N TYR A 184 -17.48 -6.62 2.64
CA TYR A 184 -17.29 -5.30 3.23
C TYR A 184 -17.50 -5.33 4.74
N TYR A 185 -16.48 -4.85 5.46
CA TYR A 185 -16.56 -4.64 6.90
C TYR A 185 -16.06 -3.26 7.30
N ARG A 186 -16.82 -2.61 8.16
CA ARG A 186 -16.47 -1.30 8.70
C ARG A 186 -15.57 -1.41 9.93
N ASN A 187 -15.76 -2.45 10.71
CA ASN A 187 -15.00 -2.75 11.93
C ASN A 187 -15.01 -4.26 12.19
N LEU A 188 -14.12 -4.73 13.07
CA LEU A 188 -13.97 -6.15 13.40
C LEU A 188 -15.17 -6.75 14.15
N LYS A 189 -16.04 -5.95 14.74
CA LYS A 189 -17.21 -6.43 15.49
C LYS A 189 -18.30 -6.97 14.57
N ASP A 190 -18.25 -6.63 13.29
CA ASP A 190 -19.25 -7.00 12.30
C ASP A 190 -18.90 -8.30 11.54
N ILE A 191 -17.83 -9.01 11.93
CA ILE A 191 -17.22 -10.13 11.17
C ILE A 191 -17.94 -11.48 11.36
N GLU A 192 -19.18 -11.51 11.80
CA GLU A 192 -19.91 -12.77 12.02
C GLU A 192 -20.13 -13.62 10.74
N LYS A 193 -19.99 -13.05 9.55
CA LYS A 193 -20.30 -13.69 8.25
C LYS A 193 -19.08 -13.85 7.33
N TRP A 194 -17.88 -13.92 7.90
CA TRP A 194 -16.66 -14.12 7.11
C TRP A 194 -16.58 -15.54 6.55
N ASN A 195 -16.23 -15.69 5.27
CA ASN A 195 -15.80 -16.96 4.71
C ASN A 195 -14.34 -16.85 4.25
N ASP A 196 -13.57 -17.87 4.54
CA ASP A 196 -12.19 -17.92 4.09
C ASP A 196 -12.13 -17.88 2.55
N GLY A 197 -11.25 -17.04 2.03
CA GLY A 197 -11.15 -16.77 0.60
C GLY A 197 -11.99 -15.59 0.11
N ASP A 198 -12.73 -14.90 0.97
CA ASP A 198 -13.38 -13.65 0.60
C ASP A 198 -12.34 -12.56 0.28
N ILE A 199 -12.75 -11.57 -0.53
CA ILE A 199 -12.00 -10.35 -0.74
C ILE A 199 -12.44 -9.33 0.30
N LEU A 200 -11.52 -8.96 1.19
CA LEU A 200 -11.78 -7.96 2.22
C LEU A 200 -11.84 -6.56 1.63
N ILE A 201 -12.97 -5.89 1.85
CA ILE A 201 -13.14 -4.47 1.52
C ILE A 201 -13.34 -3.69 2.82
N SER A 202 -12.56 -2.63 3.03
CA SER A 202 -12.69 -1.75 4.20
C SER A 202 -12.30 -0.31 3.91
N MET A 203 -12.62 0.60 4.83
CA MET A 203 -12.10 1.97 4.76
C MET A 203 -10.58 2.00 4.85
N PHE A 204 -10.03 1.31 5.81
CA PHE A 204 -8.61 1.06 6.08
C PHE A 204 -8.51 -0.19 6.97
N THR A 205 -7.33 -0.73 7.16
CA THR A 205 -7.06 -1.78 8.16
C THR A 205 -6.00 -1.31 9.15
N ASP A 206 -6.02 -1.89 10.33
CA ASP A 206 -5.01 -1.73 11.37
C ASP A 206 -4.48 -3.12 11.81
N PRO A 207 -3.49 -3.20 12.70
CA PRO A 207 -2.89 -4.47 13.08
C PRO A 207 -3.86 -5.52 13.65
N ASP A 208 -5.00 -5.13 14.18
CA ASP A 208 -5.99 -6.06 14.75
C ASP A 208 -6.75 -6.83 13.64
N TRP A 209 -6.69 -6.38 12.37
CA TRP A 209 -7.30 -7.05 11.22
C TRP A 209 -6.48 -8.24 10.69
N LEU A 210 -5.29 -8.50 11.21
CA LEU A 210 -4.37 -9.51 10.69
C LEU A 210 -5.01 -10.89 10.51
N ASP A 211 -5.83 -11.34 11.44
CA ASP A 211 -6.50 -12.64 11.36
C ASP A 211 -7.38 -12.74 10.11
N ILE A 212 -8.21 -11.74 9.85
CA ILE A 212 -9.08 -11.69 8.68
C ILE A 212 -8.27 -11.53 7.40
N MET A 213 -7.26 -10.66 7.40
CA MET A 213 -6.39 -10.47 6.24
C MET A 213 -5.68 -11.76 5.84
N SER A 214 -5.25 -12.57 6.80
CA SER A 214 -4.58 -13.85 6.54
C SER A 214 -5.47 -14.92 5.91
N ARG A 215 -6.79 -14.77 6.03
CA ARG A 215 -7.81 -15.67 5.46
C ARG A 215 -8.47 -15.08 4.20
N SER A 216 -8.05 -13.89 3.79
CA SER A 216 -8.56 -13.20 2.59
C SER A 216 -7.85 -13.69 1.34
N SER A 217 -8.56 -13.74 0.21
CA SER A 217 -7.96 -13.97 -1.11
C SER A 217 -7.47 -12.68 -1.78
N GLY A 218 -7.91 -11.52 -1.31
CA GLY A 218 -7.51 -10.19 -1.79
C GLY A 218 -7.96 -9.10 -0.84
N LEU A 219 -7.44 -7.89 -1.04
CA LEU A 219 -7.67 -6.76 -0.15
C LEU A 219 -7.89 -5.47 -0.93
N VAL A 220 -8.94 -4.73 -0.58
CA VAL A 220 -9.25 -3.41 -1.14
C VAL A 220 -9.53 -2.42 -0.01
N THR A 221 -8.85 -1.27 0.00
CA THR A 221 -9.13 -0.20 0.96
C THR A 221 -9.46 1.12 0.27
N ALA A 222 -10.41 1.86 0.87
CA ALA A 222 -10.81 3.17 0.34
C ALA A 222 -9.73 4.23 0.49
N VAL A 223 -8.96 4.18 1.57
CA VAL A 223 -7.85 5.11 1.85
C VAL A 223 -6.56 4.31 2.08
N GLY A 224 -5.44 5.00 2.02
CA GLY A 224 -4.11 4.44 2.20
C GLY A 224 -3.28 4.49 0.92
N GLY A 225 -1.98 4.33 1.09
CA GLY A 225 -0.96 4.29 0.04
C GLY A 225 -0.23 2.96 0.00
N MET A 226 0.93 2.94 -0.66
CA MET A 226 1.71 1.73 -0.88
C MET A 226 2.46 1.23 0.35
N LEU A 227 2.65 2.05 1.37
CA LEU A 227 3.31 1.68 2.64
C LEU A 227 2.37 1.73 3.84
N CYS A 228 1.07 1.83 3.64
CA CYS A 228 0.12 1.68 4.74
C CYS A 228 0.08 0.23 5.26
N HIS A 229 -0.46 0.03 6.44
CA HIS A 229 -0.58 -1.29 7.07
C HIS A 229 -1.16 -2.35 6.13
N SER A 230 -2.27 -2.03 5.43
CA SER A 230 -2.91 -2.94 4.47
C SER A 230 -1.94 -3.42 3.39
N ALA A 231 -1.16 -2.51 2.82
CA ALA A 231 -0.21 -2.79 1.74
C ALA A 231 0.96 -3.67 2.22
N ILE A 232 1.51 -3.37 3.40
CA ILE A 232 2.63 -4.12 3.98
C ILE A 232 2.21 -5.56 4.26
N ILE A 233 1.11 -5.74 4.97
CA ILE A 233 0.62 -7.08 5.34
C ILE A 233 0.20 -7.88 4.11
N ALA A 234 -0.48 -7.28 3.14
CA ALA A 234 -0.86 -7.97 1.90
C ALA A 234 0.37 -8.51 1.15
N ARG A 235 1.47 -7.74 1.09
CA ARG A 235 2.74 -8.21 0.50
C ARG A 235 3.36 -9.36 1.30
N GLU A 236 3.34 -9.30 2.63
CA GLU A 236 3.84 -10.39 3.48
C GLU A 236 3.01 -11.67 3.29
N LEU A 237 1.70 -11.55 3.18
CA LEU A 237 0.78 -12.67 2.96
C LEU A 237 0.78 -13.16 1.49
N GLY A 238 1.30 -12.36 0.54
CA GLY A 238 1.31 -12.69 -0.88
C GLY A 238 -0.08 -12.62 -1.54
N ILE A 239 -1.01 -11.82 -1.01
CA ILE A 239 -2.35 -11.63 -1.56
C ILE A 239 -2.43 -10.33 -2.38
N PRO A 240 -3.21 -10.29 -3.49
CA PRO A 240 -3.44 -9.07 -4.26
C PRO A 240 -4.06 -7.96 -3.40
N CYS A 241 -3.53 -6.73 -3.54
CA CYS A 241 -4.02 -5.61 -2.75
C CYS A 241 -4.05 -4.32 -3.56
N VAL A 242 -5.16 -3.61 -3.45
CA VAL A 242 -5.32 -2.25 -3.99
C VAL A 242 -5.78 -1.32 -2.86
N THR A 243 -5.05 -0.23 -2.65
CA THR A 243 -5.35 0.76 -1.61
C THR A 243 -5.74 2.10 -2.22
N GLY A 244 -6.47 2.93 -1.46
CA GLY A 244 -6.79 4.29 -1.91
C GLY A 244 -7.80 4.38 -3.07
N VAL A 245 -8.68 3.39 -3.26
CA VAL A 245 -9.68 3.40 -4.34
C VAL A 245 -10.76 4.48 -4.16
N GLY A 246 -10.85 5.09 -2.98
CA GLY A 246 -11.81 6.12 -2.65
C GLY A 246 -13.17 5.59 -2.14
N ARG A 247 -13.91 6.47 -1.48
CA ARG A 247 -15.22 6.12 -0.87
C ARG A 247 -16.29 5.78 -1.89
N LYS A 248 -16.22 6.36 -3.12
CA LYS A 248 -17.16 6.06 -4.20
C LYS A 248 -17.03 4.60 -4.63
N ALA A 249 -15.79 4.15 -4.87
CA ALA A 249 -15.48 2.77 -5.20
C ALA A 249 -15.95 1.81 -4.11
N LEU A 250 -15.63 2.13 -2.84
CA LEU A 250 -16.04 1.31 -1.71
C LEU A 250 -17.56 1.11 -1.65
N LYS A 251 -18.33 2.19 -1.90
CA LYS A 251 -19.81 2.12 -1.91
C LYS A 251 -20.32 1.24 -3.05
N ALA A 252 -19.73 1.31 -4.23
CA ALA A 252 -20.14 0.49 -5.38
C ALA A 252 -19.77 -0.99 -5.17
N LEU A 253 -18.53 -1.25 -4.74
CA LEU A 253 -18.00 -2.62 -4.62
C LEU A 253 -18.63 -3.42 -3.48
N ARG A 254 -19.03 -2.79 -2.38
CA ARG A 254 -19.64 -3.48 -1.23
C ARG A 254 -20.99 -4.12 -1.54
N ASP A 255 -21.71 -3.61 -2.54
CA ASP A 255 -23.05 -4.05 -2.94
C ASP A 255 -22.96 -5.13 -4.07
N GLU A 256 -21.74 -5.45 -4.55
CA GLU A 256 -21.47 -6.50 -5.53
C GLU A 256 -21.28 -7.86 -4.85
N ASN A 257 -21.75 -8.93 -5.49
CA ASN A 257 -21.53 -10.29 -4.99
C ASN A 257 -20.09 -10.74 -5.16
N GLU A 258 -19.51 -10.46 -6.33
CA GLU A 258 -18.13 -10.78 -6.69
C GLU A 258 -17.43 -9.59 -7.33
N ILE A 259 -16.17 -9.43 -7.02
CA ILE A 259 -15.31 -8.39 -7.58
C ILE A 259 -14.00 -8.98 -8.13
N TYR A 260 -13.44 -8.26 -9.10
CA TYR A 260 -12.09 -8.45 -9.60
C TYR A 260 -11.16 -7.43 -8.98
N VAL A 261 -10.01 -7.89 -8.52
CA VAL A 261 -8.94 -7.07 -7.95
C VAL A 261 -7.63 -7.37 -8.66
N ASN A 262 -7.00 -6.37 -9.23
CA ASN A 262 -5.66 -6.46 -9.81
C ASN A 262 -4.69 -5.60 -8.99
N GLY A 263 -3.96 -6.24 -8.10
CA GLY A 263 -2.96 -5.59 -7.25
C GLY A 263 -1.68 -5.18 -7.99
N THR A 264 -1.53 -5.58 -9.26
CA THR A 264 -0.41 -5.18 -10.12
C THR A 264 -0.68 -3.88 -10.86
N THR A 265 -1.94 -3.66 -11.30
CA THR A 265 -2.35 -2.45 -12.04
C THR A 265 -3.06 -1.43 -11.16
N GLY A 266 -3.59 -1.85 -10.01
CA GLY A 266 -4.41 -1.03 -9.12
C GLY A 266 -5.89 -0.99 -9.52
N GLU A 267 -6.34 -1.83 -10.46
CA GLU A 267 -7.70 -1.86 -10.95
C GLU A 267 -8.61 -2.74 -10.08
N VAL A 268 -9.82 -2.25 -9.82
CA VAL A 268 -10.87 -2.98 -9.11
C VAL A 268 -12.22 -2.72 -9.78
N CYS A 269 -12.99 -3.77 -10.04
CA CYS A 269 -14.34 -3.65 -10.59
C CYS A 269 -15.23 -4.85 -10.21
N SER A 270 -16.51 -4.83 -10.57
CA SER A 270 -17.35 -6.03 -10.46
C SER A 270 -16.84 -7.13 -11.40
N SER A 271 -17.05 -8.40 -11.03
CA SER A 271 -16.68 -9.55 -11.89
C SER A 271 -17.37 -9.46 -13.25
N ARG A 272 -18.62 -8.96 -13.30
CA ARG A 272 -19.36 -8.71 -14.54
C ARG A 272 -18.66 -7.70 -15.45
N THR A 273 -18.18 -6.59 -14.90
CA THR A 273 -17.42 -5.56 -15.65
C THR A 273 -16.14 -6.16 -16.21
N TYR A 274 -15.39 -6.91 -15.40
CA TYR A 274 -14.18 -7.59 -15.85
C TYR A 274 -14.42 -8.55 -17.03
N GLU A 275 -15.44 -9.40 -16.94
CA GLU A 275 -15.76 -10.35 -18.02
C GLU A 275 -16.13 -9.65 -19.33
N LYS A 276 -16.89 -8.55 -19.25
CA LYS A 276 -17.25 -7.76 -20.44
C LYS A 276 -16.02 -7.12 -21.08
N THR A 277 -15.12 -6.54 -20.27
CA THR A 277 -13.88 -5.94 -20.75
C THR A 277 -13.00 -6.97 -21.44
N LYS A 278 -12.85 -8.15 -20.86
CA LYS A 278 -12.10 -9.28 -21.47
C LYS A 278 -12.70 -9.79 -22.77
N LYS A 279 -14.02 -9.79 -22.91
CA LYS A 279 -14.68 -10.15 -24.19
C LYS A 279 -14.37 -9.11 -25.26
N LYS A 280 -14.50 -7.82 -24.96
CA LYS A 280 -14.19 -6.73 -25.91
C LYS A 280 -12.73 -6.77 -26.38
N GLU A 281 -11.78 -7.00 -25.46
CA GLU A 281 -10.35 -7.14 -25.82
C GLU A 281 -10.12 -8.31 -26.80
N LYS A 282 -10.78 -9.46 -26.58
CA LYS A 282 -10.66 -10.62 -27.49
C LYS A 282 -11.27 -10.37 -28.87
N GLU A 283 -12.36 -9.60 -28.97
CA GLU A 283 -12.98 -9.21 -30.24
C GLU A 283 -12.08 -8.28 -31.03
N VAL A 284 -11.51 -7.25 -30.39
CA VAL A 284 -10.56 -6.33 -31.04
C VAL A 284 -9.32 -7.05 -31.58
N ILE A 285 -8.78 -8.02 -30.82
CA ILE A 285 -7.62 -8.82 -31.27
C ILE A 285 -7.96 -9.72 -32.45
N LYS A 286 -9.19 -10.22 -32.55
CA LYS A 286 -9.64 -11.02 -33.69
C LYS A 286 -9.78 -10.16 -34.96
N ASP A 287 -10.34 -8.96 -34.82
CA ASP A 287 -10.49 -8.03 -35.95
C ASP A 287 -9.12 -7.59 -36.49
N ASP A 288 -8.17 -7.29 -35.59
CA ASP A 288 -6.81 -6.89 -35.99
C ASP A 288 -6.02 -8.03 -36.70
N LYS A 289 -6.29 -9.29 -36.36
CA LYS A 289 -5.72 -10.45 -37.05
C LYS A 289 -6.38 -10.69 -38.42
N SER A 290 -7.69 -10.47 -38.54
CA SER A 290 -8.38 -10.61 -39.83
C SER A 290 -7.92 -9.55 -40.85
N TYR A 291 -7.65 -8.32 -40.40
CA TYR A 291 -7.08 -7.26 -41.23
C TYR A 291 -5.68 -7.58 -41.76
N LYS A 292 -4.83 -8.27 -40.97
CA LYS A 292 -3.47 -8.65 -41.41
C LYS A 292 -3.50 -9.80 -42.43
N GLU A 293 -4.40 -10.75 -42.28
CA GLU A 293 -4.55 -11.86 -43.26
C GLU A 293 -5.10 -11.42 -44.63
N ASP A 294 -5.86 -10.30 -44.68
CA ASP A 294 -6.38 -9.75 -45.92
C ASP A 294 -5.36 -8.87 -46.68
N PHE A 295 -4.26 -8.44 -46.04
CA PHE A 295 -3.16 -7.70 -46.69
C PHE A 295 -2.03 -8.59 -47.19
N GLU A 296 -1.97 -9.86 -46.83
CA GLU A 296 -0.97 -10.84 -47.27
C GLU A 296 -1.45 -11.72 -48.46
N LYS A 297 -2.65 -11.46 -48.96
CA LYS A 297 -3.18 -12.05 -50.21
C LYS A 297 -3.16 -11.04 -51.36
#